data_78fa2c8c1a5d457c474bec04fb1e89ce
#
_entry.id   78fa2c8c1a5d457c474bec04fb1e89ce
#
_cell.length_a   1.000
_cell.length_b   1.000
_cell.length_c   1.000
_cell.angle_alpha   90.00
_cell.angle_beta   90.00
_cell.angle_gamma   90.00
#
_symmetry.space_group_name_H-M   'P 1'
#
loop_
_entity.id
_entity.type
_entity.pdbx_description
1 polymer ?
#
loop_
_entity_poly.entity_id
_entity_poly.type
_entity_poly.pdbx_seq_one_letter_code
_entity_poly.pdbx_strand_id
1 'polypeptide(L)'
;MSADEFDDLTDNVRAETFVPAGAHLELQILQQGGREFRYPFLESEVVFPDGSPWKARLAADTVTLYHSESGESIPLRPGAVLDLEDSKIALIDARQAPVGRLEGLSEAYTGRFWTIDLQQTRLGRRGKRFNHIELNHPSISRAHASFLPDQHGRVTLIAESAGSAVNVNGEAVNPGDKRIANHGDLITLGALQFRFHASETAQLGSSLLNVQSLGTFQAALGAPAETGAQFVTKKARWLLAALAASWGTPKPVETLIDWFWPELTIDRGRRNLSNIIGRIREELECDPTDFETLLLRTPSTLGLNPERLGTHDYNEVRKLTQARSALTSTATLEMLLGLYRGPYLPACLEDWAANLRQSLELDVLATLLATARYFQAQSDFENSIRAGEKALELDVLNEEALALLMEAWMQNGRPERALKLYEGHLRRLQAEGLEPGMDLVRLHLRATMC
;
A
#
# COMPACT_ATOMS: atom_id res chain seq x y z
N MET A 1 27.54 31.14 -52.99
CA MET A 1 26.87 29.91 -52.91
C MET A 1 27.23 29.41 -51.52
N SER A 2 26.53 29.71 -50.70
CA SER A 2 25.27 29.68 -49.99
C SER A 2 25.47 28.78 -48.78
N ALA A 3 25.55 29.49 -47.64
CA ALA A 3 25.21 28.95 -46.37
C ALA A 3 23.82 28.27 -46.47
N ASP A 4 23.69 27.07 -46.05
CA ASP A 4 22.47 26.36 -45.65
C ASP A 4 22.75 24.85 -45.73
N GLU A 5 23.26 24.29 -44.67
CA GLU A 5 23.20 22.83 -44.33
C GLU A 5 23.96 22.59 -43.02
N PHE A 6 23.52 23.25 -41.95
CA PHE A 6 23.89 22.86 -40.58
C PHE A 6 22.73 23.18 -39.66
N ASP A 7 21.64 22.46 -39.87
CA ASP A 7 20.56 22.41 -38.90
C ASP A 7 19.91 21.06 -39.04
N ASP A 8 20.35 20.09 -38.28
CA ASP A 8 19.55 18.95 -37.79
C ASP A 8 20.43 17.95 -37.01
N LEU A 9 20.91 18.34 -35.85
CA LEU A 9 21.39 17.41 -34.83
C LEU A 9 21.24 18.05 -33.43
N THR A 10 20.03 18.48 -33.09
CA THR A 10 19.66 18.64 -31.68
C THR A 10 19.08 17.33 -31.19
N ASP A 11 19.96 16.39 -30.94
CA ASP A 11 19.66 15.26 -30.06
C ASP A 11 19.18 15.82 -28.73
N ASN A 12 17.90 15.61 -28.47
CA ASN A 12 17.25 15.79 -27.19
C ASN A 12 17.82 14.77 -26.19
N VAL A 13 19.04 14.96 -25.76
CA VAL A 13 19.52 14.41 -24.51
C VAL A 13 18.77 15.17 -23.42
N ARG A 14 17.62 14.64 -23.00
CA ARG A 14 17.06 14.96 -21.69
C ARG A 14 18.19 14.66 -20.71
N ALA A 15 18.81 15.71 -20.19
CA ALA A 15 19.63 15.61 -19.00
C ALA A 15 18.72 14.98 -17.94
N GLU A 16 18.90 13.69 -17.67
CA GLU A 16 18.39 13.09 -16.46
C GLU A 16 18.99 13.90 -15.33
N THR A 17 18.17 14.74 -14.72
CA THR A 17 18.54 15.47 -13.52
C THR A 17 18.86 14.39 -12.50
N PHE A 18 20.15 14.18 -12.24
CA PHE A 18 20.62 13.28 -11.20
C PHE A 18 20.11 13.86 -9.87
N VAL A 19 19.02 13.27 -9.36
CA VAL A 19 18.51 13.58 -8.03
C VAL A 19 19.35 12.77 -7.05
N PRO A 20 20.13 13.40 -6.16
CA PRO A 20 20.93 12.66 -5.18
C PRO A 20 20.05 11.70 -4.38
N ALA A 21 20.59 10.52 -4.05
CA ALA A 21 19.92 9.61 -3.11
C ALA A 21 19.66 10.40 -1.82
N GLY A 22 18.38 10.44 -1.38
CA GLY A 22 17.97 11.20 -0.19
C GLY A 22 17.56 12.65 -0.40
N ALA A 23 17.57 13.20 -1.62
CA ALA A 23 17.09 14.57 -1.91
C ALA A 23 15.60 14.80 -1.53
N HIS A 24 14.89 13.73 -1.19
CA HIS A 24 13.53 13.76 -0.67
C HIS A 24 13.46 13.87 0.87
N LEU A 25 14.60 13.82 1.55
CA LEU A 25 14.66 13.96 2.99
C LEU A 25 14.94 15.42 3.37
N GLU A 26 14.23 15.90 4.37
CA GLU A 26 14.33 17.26 4.88
C GLU A 26 14.52 17.20 6.41
N LEU A 27 15.50 17.95 6.90
CA LEU A 27 15.70 18.15 8.33
C LEU A 27 14.91 19.37 8.78
N GLN A 28 14.01 19.16 9.71
CA GLN A 28 13.30 20.24 10.39
C GLN A 28 13.95 20.46 11.76
N ILE A 29 14.43 21.66 12.00
CA ILE A 29 15.05 22.06 13.27
C ILE A 29 14.20 23.13 13.90
N LEU A 30 13.68 22.87 15.11
CA LEU A 30 12.92 23.81 15.91
C LEU A 30 13.77 24.28 17.09
N GLN A 31 14.22 25.53 17.08
CA GLN A 31 15.00 26.10 18.16
C GLN A 31 14.13 26.58 19.34
N GLN A 32 14.71 26.61 20.54
CA GLN A 32 14.11 27.29 21.68
C GLN A 32 13.81 28.76 21.32
N GLY A 33 12.55 29.13 21.27
CA GLY A 33 12.10 30.46 20.81
C GLY A 33 11.17 30.42 19.61
N GLY A 34 10.94 29.22 19.05
CA GLY A 34 9.95 29.00 18.00
C GLY A 34 10.42 29.32 16.58
N ARG A 35 11.74 29.47 16.36
CA ARG A 35 12.29 29.54 15.01
C ARG A 35 12.38 28.15 14.43
N GLU A 36 11.79 27.96 13.26
CA GLU A 36 11.80 26.74 12.50
C GLU A 36 12.73 26.91 11.28
N PHE A 37 13.61 25.96 11.07
CA PHE A 37 14.47 25.86 9.91
C PHE A 37 14.22 24.54 9.20
N ARG A 38 14.25 24.55 7.86
CA ARG A 38 14.10 23.36 7.04
C ARG A 38 15.27 23.26 6.09
N TYR A 39 15.95 22.13 6.13
CA TYR A 39 17.15 21.86 5.33
C TYR A 39 16.90 20.62 4.47
N PRO A 40 16.66 20.78 3.16
CA PRO A 40 16.66 19.65 2.26
C PRO A 40 18.08 19.07 2.14
N PHE A 41 18.21 17.76 2.11
CA PHE A 41 19.49 17.11 1.82
C PHE A 41 19.82 17.22 0.33
N LEU A 42 20.36 18.35 -0.06
CA LEU A 42 20.91 18.57 -1.41
C LEU A 42 22.37 18.11 -1.51
N GLU A 43 23.02 17.99 -0.36
CA GLU A 43 24.40 17.51 -0.19
C GLU A 43 24.43 16.39 0.86
N SER A 44 25.54 15.66 0.91
CA SER A 44 25.69 14.53 1.86
C SER A 44 25.81 14.96 3.33
N GLU A 45 25.98 16.24 3.62
CA GLU A 45 26.12 16.78 4.97
C GLU A 45 25.36 18.10 5.12
N VAL A 46 24.63 18.25 6.23
CA VAL A 46 23.95 19.49 6.63
C VAL A 46 24.60 19.99 7.92
N VAL A 47 25.10 21.21 7.90
CA VAL A 47 25.65 21.92 9.05
C VAL A 47 24.55 22.81 9.64
N PHE A 48 24.32 22.69 10.94
CA PHE A 48 23.28 23.46 11.61
C PHE A 48 23.69 24.94 11.76
N PRO A 49 22.73 25.87 11.68
CA PRO A 49 23.01 27.28 11.86
C PRO A 49 23.44 27.57 13.30
N ASP A 50 24.05 28.74 13.49
CA ASP A 50 24.37 29.34 14.80
C ASP A 50 25.44 28.61 15.61
N GLY A 51 26.39 27.92 14.94
CA GLY A 51 27.54 27.30 15.61
C GLY A 51 27.18 26.08 16.46
N SER A 52 26.02 25.45 16.21
CA SER A 52 25.65 24.18 16.84
C SER A 52 26.74 23.12 16.58
N PRO A 53 27.16 22.38 17.61
CA PRO A 53 28.14 21.30 17.44
C PRO A 53 27.58 20.09 16.69
N TRP A 54 26.27 20.08 16.42
CA TRP A 54 25.61 19.00 15.70
C TRP A 54 25.65 19.20 14.20
N LYS A 55 25.81 18.11 13.48
CA LYS A 55 25.77 18.01 12.04
C LYS A 55 24.95 16.80 11.62
N ALA A 56 24.33 16.83 10.47
CA ALA A 56 23.63 15.68 9.91
C ALA A 56 24.32 15.19 8.64
N ARG A 57 24.53 13.89 8.53
CA ARG A 57 25.11 13.24 7.35
C ARG A 57 24.13 12.24 6.77
N LEU A 58 23.93 12.35 5.46
CA LEU A 58 23.17 11.37 4.68
C LEU A 58 24.14 10.37 4.05
N ALA A 59 23.93 9.08 4.33
CA ALA A 59 24.65 7.99 3.68
C ALA A 59 23.64 6.93 3.23
N ALA A 60 23.56 6.68 1.94
CA ALA A 60 22.46 5.95 1.30
C ALA A 60 21.11 6.57 1.70
N ASP A 61 20.19 5.87 2.31
CA ASP A 61 18.89 6.40 2.76
C ASP A 61 18.83 6.58 4.29
N THR A 62 20.00 6.67 4.94
CA THR A 62 20.07 6.81 6.39
C THR A 62 20.72 8.14 6.76
N VAL A 63 20.01 8.95 7.56
CA VAL A 63 20.55 10.18 8.13
C VAL A 63 21.11 9.88 9.50
N THR A 64 22.32 10.34 9.77
CA THR A 64 22.95 10.23 11.07
C THR A 64 23.32 11.62 11.57
N LEU A 65 22.82 11.99 12.75
CA LEU A 65 23.31 13.15 13.48
C LEU A 65 24.61 12.78 14.19
N TYR A 66 25.61 13.67 14.14
CA TYR A 66 26.81 13.51 14.90
C TYR A 66 27.23 14.82 15.56
N HIS A 67 27.73 14.70 16.76
CA HIS A 67 28.21 15.83 17.55
C HIS A 67 29.71 15.98 17.31
N SER A 68 30.15 17.15 16.82
CA SER A 68 31.54 17.39 16.38
C SER A 68 32.56 17.34 17.49
N GLU A 69 32.18 17.61 18.76
CA GLU A 69 33.09 17.67 19.90
C GLU A 69 33.11 16.35 20.70
N SER A 70 31.93 15.73 20.93
CA SER A 70 31.85 14.51 21.74
C SER A 70 32.03 13.22 20.93
N GLY A 71 31.88 13.28 19.60
CA GLY A 71 31.89 12.11 18.72
C GLY A 71 30.61 11.26 18.82
N GLU A 72 29.60 11.72 19.54
CA GLU A 72 28.31 11.03 19.65
C GLU A 72 27.61 10.99 18.29
N SER A 73 27.02 9.85 17.95
CA SER A 73 26.28 9.68 16.70
C SER A 73 24.95 9.02 16.94
N ILE A 74 23.88 9.61 16.37
CA ILE A 74 22.49 9.18 16.54
C ILE A 74 21.86 8.95 15.16
N PRO A 75 21.51 7.71 14.79
CA PRO A 75 20.81 7.45 13.52
C PRO A 75 19.38 7.97 13.60
N LEU A 76 18.99 8.74 12.57
CA LEU A 76 17.64 9.24 12.38
C LEU A 76 16.92 8.43 11.30
N ARG A 77 15.69 8.04 11.60
CA ARG A 77 14.76 7.53 10.59
C ARG A 77 13.76 8.61 10.25
N PRO A 78 13.22 8.63 9.02
CA PRO A 78 12.10 9.50 8.70
C PRO A 78 11.04 9.39 9.79
N GLY A 79 10.70 10.54 10.38
CA GLY A 79 9.79 10.65 11.49
C GLY A 79 10.32 10.54 12.89
N ALA A 80 11.54 10.21 13.05
CA ALA A 80 12.18 10.36 14.35
C ALA A 80 12.22 11.84 14.74
N VAL A 81 11.92 12.13 15.99
CA VAL A 81 12.15 13.43 16.60
C VAL A 81 13.13 13.26 17.73
N LEU A 82 14.21 14.03 17.69
CA LEU A 82 15.21 14.08 18.75
C LEU A 82 15.10 15.40 19.50
N ASP A 83 15.11 15.32 20.84
CA ASP A 83 15.21 16.45 21.73
C ASP A 83 16.71 16.66 22.07
N LEU A 84 17.28 17.74 21.58
CA LEU A 84 18.60 18.23 21.98
C LEU A 84 18.41 19.40 22.94
N GLU A 85 19.42 19.73 23.76
CA GLU A 85 19.30 20.71 24.87
C GLU A 85 18.61 22.00 24.47
N ASP A 86 18.92 22.56 23.30
CA ASP A 86 18.38 23.86 22.81
C ASP A 86 17.57 23.76 21.51
N SER A 87 17.41 22.58 20.95
CA SER A 87 16.77 22.38 19.65
C SER A 87 16.08 21.03 19.57
N LYS A 88 15.08 20.96 18.71
CA LYS A 88 14.40 19.72 18.36
C LYS A 88 14.61 19.46 16.89
N ILE A 89 14.95 18.24 16.55
CA ILE A 89 15.27 17.86 15.18
C ILE A 89 14.31 16.77 14.76
N ALA A 90 13.65 16.96 13.63
CA ALA A 90 12.82 15.96 12.98
C ALA A 90 13.36 15.69 11.58
N LEU A 91 13.37 14.41 11.17
CA LEU A 91 13.65 14.03 9.80
C LEU A 91 12.31 13.81 9.08
N ILE A 92 12.06 14.57 8.02
CA ILE A 92 10.84 14.52 7.22
C ILE A 92 11.17 13.95 5.84
N ASP A 93 10.31 13.09 5.32
CA ASP A 93 10.35 12.65 3.93
C ASP A 93 9.46 13.60 3.10
N ALA A 94 10.07 14.50 2.33
CA ALA A 94 9.36 15.52 1.54
C ALA A 94 8.52 14.94 0.38
N ARG A 95 8.67 13.64 0.07
CA ARG A 95 7.77 12.93 -0.87
C ARG A 95 6.40 12.68 -0.25
N GLN A 96 6.31 12.76 1.07
CA GLN A 96 5.08 12.54 1.81
C GLN A 96 4.36 13.88 1.97
N ALA A 97 3.40 14.14 1.09
CA ALA A 97 2.52 15.30 1.26
C ALA A 97 1.81 15.25 2.63
N PRO A 98 1.59 16.39 3.30
CA PRO A 98 0.87 16.42 4.55
C PRO A 98 -0.52 15.80 4.38
N VAL A 99 -0.94 14.97 5.32
CA VAL A 99 -2.23 14.29 5.28
C VAL A 99 -3.41 15.20 5.62
N GLY A 100 -3.12 16.34 6.23
CA GLY A 100 -4.14 17.34 6.55
C GLY A 100 -3.58 18.61 7.13
N ARG A 101 -4.51 19.54 7.45
CA ARG A 101 -4.22 20.83 8.09
C ARG A 101 -5.28 21.12 9.13
N LEU A 102 -4.87 21.77 10.21
CA LEU A 102 -5.76 22.40 11.16
C LEU A 102 -5.82 23.90 10.87
N GLU A 103 -7.00 24.43 10.65
CA GLU A 103 -7.28 25.85 10.54
C GLU A 103 -7.76 26.38 11.89
N GLY A 104 -7.10 27.38 12.44
CA GLY A 104 -7.56 28.06 13.64
C GLY A 104 -8.77 28.94 13.37
N LEU A 105 -9.86 28.73 14.12
CA LEU A 105 -11.11 29.52 14.01
C LEU A 105 -11.29 30.49 15.18
N SER A 106 -10.62 30.26 16.30
CA SER A 106 -10.70 31.15 17.46
C SER A 106 -9.87 32.41 17.25
N GLU A 107 -10.33 33.56 17.81
CA GLU A 107 -9.78 34.91 17.58
C GLU A 107 -8.25 34.99 17.67
N ALA A 108 -7.64 34.30 18.65
CA ALA A 108 -6.19 34.28 18.83
C ALA A 108 -5.42 33.55 17.69
N TYR A 109 -6.11 32.71 16.92
CA TYR A 109 -5.50 31.82 15.91
C TYR A 109 -6.23 31.84 14.59
N THR A 110 -7.20 32.72 14.38
CA THR A 110 -7.98 32.81 13.14
C THR A 110 -7.08 32.95 11.91
N GLY A 111 -7.30 32.08 10.92
CA GLY A 111 -6.56 32.08 9.67
C GLY A 111 -5.15 31.48 9.75
N ARG A 112 -4.73 30.96 10.91
CA ARG A 112 -3.49 30.17 11.02
C ARG A 112 -3.76 28.74 10.65
N PHE A 113 -2.76 28.13 9.99
CA PHE A 113 -2.78 26.73 9.58
C PHE A 113 -1.61 25.99 10.20
N TRP A 114 -1.85 24.75 10.62
CA TRP A 114 -0.81 23.81 11.04
C TRP A 114 -0.95 22.53 10.24
N THR A 115 0.17 22.03 9.76
CA THR A 115 0.21 20.76 9.00
C THR A 115 0.12 19.56 9.93
N ILE A 116 -0.57 18.53 9.46
CA ILE A 116 -0.56 17.18 10.04
C ILE A 116 0.13 16.28 9.02
N ASP A 117 1.33 15.85 9.38
CA ASP A 117 2.17 15.01 8.53
C ASP A 117 1.82 13.52 8.73
N LEU A 118 2.36 12.63 7.90
CA LEU A 118 2.12 11.17 7.97
C LEU A 118 2.51 10.51 9.30
N GLN A 119 3.00 11.28 10.24
CA GLN A 119 3.40 10.81 11.55
C GLN A 119 2.53 11.41 12.64
N GLN A 120 2.62 10.82 13.84
CA GLN A 120 1.89 11.33 14.97
C GLN A 120 2.20 12.83 15.23
N THR A 121 1.24 13.68 14.95
CA THR A 121 1.32 15.12 15.26
C THR A 121 0.75 15.35 16.66
N ARG A 122 1.59 15.78 17.61
CA ARG A 122 1.19 16.11 18.98
C ARG A 122 0.87 17.57 19.10
N LEU A 123 -0.23 17.88 19.82
CA LEU A 123 -0.69 19.23 20.08
C LEU A 123 -0.84 19.45 21.58
N GLY A 124 -0.32 20.60 22.06
CA GLY A 124 -0.44 20.98 23.46
C GLY A 124 0.19 22.33 23.78
N ARG A 125 0.12 22.73 25.06
CA ARG A 125 0.74 23.94 25.51
C ARG A 125 2.26 23.74 25.69
N ARG A 126 3.01 24.81 25.47
CA ARG A 126 4.46 24.84 25.68
C ARG A 126 4.85 24.30 27.05
N GLY A 127 5.84 23.42 27.12
CA GLY A 127 6.31 22.81 28.36
C GLY A 127 7.51 21.90 28.14
N LYS A 128 7.81 21.05 29.15
CA LYS A 128 8.91 20.07 29.06
C LYS A 128 8.64 18.94 28.05
N ARG A 129 7.36 18.69 27.71
CA ARG A 129 6.98 17.67 26.70
C ARG A 129 6.92 18.34 25.33
N PHE A 130 7.43 17.63 24.34
CA PHE A 130 7.38 18.10 22.96
C PHE A 130 5.98 18.01 22.36
N ASN A 131 5.54 19.12 21.79
CA ASN A 131 4.39 19.18 20.91
C ASN A 131 4.81 19.72 19.54
N HIS A 132 4.35 19.10 18.46
CA HIS A 132 4.57 19.57 17.09
C HIS A 132 3.77 20.88 16.86
N ILE A 133 2.59 20.98 17.48
CA ILE A 133 1.74 22.17 17.47
C ILE A 133 1.69 22.72 18.89
N GLU A 134 2.36 23.83 19.12
CA GLU A 134 2.34 24.51 20.43
C GLU A 134 1.31 25.65 20.42
N LEU A 135 0.32 25.55 21.30
CA LEU A 135 -0.71 26.54 21.48
C LEU A 135 -0.54 27.20 22.85
N ASN A 136 -0.24 28.51 22.88
CA ASN A 136 -0.03 29.22 24.11
C ASN A 136 -1.38 29.80 24.65
N HIS A 137 -2.24 28.89 25.15
CA HIS A 137 -3.53 29.25 25.72
C HIS A 137 -3.78 28.51 27.04
N PRO A 138 -4.35 29.16 28.09
CA PRO A 138 -4.55 28.55 29.42
C PRO A 138 -5.47 27.31 29.39
N SER A 139 -6.42 27.23 28.46
CA SER A 139 -7.31 26.08 28.35
C SER A 139 -6.65 24.87 27.69
N ILE A 140 -5.42 24.99 27.17
CA ILE A 140 -4.69 23.91 26.52
C ILE A 140 -3.76 23.24 27.52
N SER A 141 -3.88 21.92 27.67
CA SER A 141 -2.97 21.10 28.48
C SER A 141 -1.61 20.92 27.77
N ARG A 142 -0.55 20.60 28.55
CA ARG A 142 0.80 20.32 28.00
C ARG A 142 0.81 19.15 27.01
N ALA A 143 0.00 18.13 27.26
CA ALA A 143 -0.35 17.09 26.32
C ALA A 143 -1.87 17.15 26.17
N HIS A 144 -2.39 17.72 25.09
CA HIS A 144 -3.83 17.93 24.96
C HIS A 144 -4.45 16.90 24.02
N ALA A 145 -3.91 16.78 22.83
CA ALA A 145 -4.36 15.85 21.82
C ALA A 145 -3.21 15.40 20.92
N SER A 146 -3.39 14.28 20.25
CA SER A 146 -2.52 13.86 19.15
C SER A 146 -3.33 13.41 17.95
N PHE A 147 -2.78 13.66 16.78
CA PHE A 147 -3.30 13.24 15.49
C PHE A 147 -2.41 12.12 14.98
N LEU A 148 -2.99 10.94 14.78
CA LEU A 148 -2.30 9.75 14.32
C LEU A 148 -2.81 9.37 12.93
N PRO A 149 -2.07 9.70 11.87
CA PRO A 149 -2.37 9.25 10.53
C PRO A 149 -2.12 7.75 10.38
N ASP A 150 -2.93 7.10 9.57
CA ASP A 150 -2.63 5.75 9.07
C ASP A 150 -1.90 5.82 7.72
N GLN A 151 -1.51 4.66 7.21
CA GLN A 151 -0.82 4.54 5.93
C GLN A 151 -1.64 5.04 4.72
N HIS A 152 -2.94 5.27 4.89
CA HIS A 152 -3.86 5.77 3.87
C HIS A 152 -4.18 7.26 4.05
N GLY A 153 -3.55 7.92 5.02
CA GLY A 153 -3.75 9.34 5.29
C GLY A 153 -5.00 9.66 6.12
N ARG A 154 -5.73 8.65 6.65
CA ARG A 154 -6.80 8.93 7.61
C ARG A 154 -6.21 9.34 8.94
N VAL A 155 -6.73 10.40 9.50
CA VAL A 155 -6.22 10.97 10.74
C VAL A 155 -7.12 10.56 11.90
N THR A 156 -6.54 9.88 12.89
CA THR A 156 -7.20 9.56 14.15
C THR A 156 -6.81 10.59 15.20
N LEU A 157 -7.78 11.33 15.73
CA LEU A 157 -7.63 12.21 16.88
C LEU A 157 -7.70 11.39 18.16
N ILE A 158 -6.73 11.59 19.04
CA ILE A 158 -6.67 10.98 20.38
C ILE A 158 -6.63 12.09 21.42
N ALA A 159 -7.57 12.09 22.37
CA ALA A 159 -7.54 12.99 23.51
C ALA A 159 -6.51 12.46 24.53
N GLU A 160 -5.51 13.27 24.89
CA GLU A 160 -4.43 12.83 25.80
C GLU A 160 -4.60 13.32 27.24
N SER A 161 -5.40 14.36 27.47
CA SER A 161 -5.53 15.00 28.79
C SER A 161 -6.87 14.76 29.45
N ALA A 162 -6.85 14.24 30.68
CA ALA A 162 -8.04 14.12 31.51
C ALA A 162 -8.59 15.49 32.03
N GLY A 163 -7.78 16.53 31.96
CA GLY A 163 -8.12 17.85 32.51
C GLY A 163 -8.62 18.89 31.51
N SER A 164 -8.77 18.53 30.23
CA SER A 164 -9.15 19.48 29.18
C SER A 164 -10.06 18.83 28.15
N ALA A 165 -11.15 19.48 27.82
CA ALA A 165 -12.15 18.97 26.91
C ALA A 165 -11.61 18.90 25.46
N VAL A 166 -11.83 17.77 24.81
CA VAL A 166 -11.69 17.56 23.37
C VAL A 166 -13.06 17.22 22.83
N ASN A 167 -13.53 17.96 21.82
CA ASN A 167 -14.80 17.66 21.15
C ASN A 167 -14.59 17.65 19.63
N VAL A 168 -15.33 16.78 18.95
CA VAL A 168 -15.43 16.75 17.49
C VAL A 168 -16.90 16.93 17.11
N ASN A 169 -17.20 17.99 16.39
CA ASN A 169 -18.57 18.37 16.00
C ASN A 169 -19.54 18.48 17.20
N GLY A 170 -19.03 18.91 18.36
CA GLY A 170 -19.80 19.05 19.61
C GLY A 170 -19.89 17.77 20.45
N GLU A 171 -19.45 16.62 19.95
CA GLU A 171 -19.38 15.38 20.72
C GLU A 171 -18.05 15.26 21.47
N ALA A 172 -18.12 14.95 22.77
CA ALA A 172 -16.93 14.83 23.61
C ALA A 172 -16.11 13.56 23.24
N VAL A 173 -14.79 13.73 23.20
CA VAL A 173 -13.82 12.64 23.10
C VAL A 173 -13.12 12.50 24.44
N ASN A 174 -13.35 11.38 25.13
CA ASN A 174 -12.76 11.15 26.46
C ASN A 174 -11.25 10.87 26.36
N PRO A 175 -10.50 11.08 27.45
CA PRO A 175 -9.07 10.79 27.49
C PRO A 175 -8.78 9.33 27.12
N GLY A 176 -7.91 9.14 26.14
CA GLY A 176 -7.57 7.82 25.59
C GLY A 176 -8.49 7.34 24.48
N ASP A 177 -9.66 7.93 24.28
CA ASP A 177 -10.55 7.63 23.18
C ASP A 177 -9.96 8.07 21.84
N LYS A 178 -10.32 7.33 20.78
CA LYS A 178 -9.89 7.55 19.40
C LYS A 178 -11.09 7.96 18.56
N ARG A 179 -10.97 9.05 17.80
CA ARG A 179 -11.98 9.54 16.85
C ARG A 179 -11.34 9.80 15.51
N ILE A 180 -11.94 9.32 14.43
CA ILE A 180 -11.49 9.67 13.06
C ILE A 180 -11.86 11.12 12.81
N ALA A 181 -10.90 11.93 12.38
CA ALA A 181 -11.11 13.30 11.94
C ALA A 181 -11.38 13.31 10.43
N ASN A 182 -12.57 13.78 10.03
CA ASN A 182 -12.96 13.90 8.64
C ASN A 182 -12.78 15.35 8.14
N HIS A 183 -12.64 15.51 6.83
CA HIS A 183 -12.55 16.85 6.22
C HIS A 183 -13.75 17.70 6.62
N GLY A 184 -13.48 18.93 7.09
CA GLY A 184 -14.51 19.86 7.55
C GLY A 184 -14.90 19.73 9.02
N ASP A 185 -14.45 18.69 9.74
CA ASP A 185 -14.78 18.50 11.15
C ASP A 185 -14.33 19.70 11.99
N LEU A 186 -15.23 20.13 12.88
CA LEU A 186 -14.97 21.15 13.88
C LEU A 186 -14.39 20.51 15.13
N ILE A 187 -13.11 20.74 15.38
CA ILE A 187 -12.38 20.21 16.54
C ILE A 187 -12.26 21.31 17.59
N THR A 188 -12.80 21.07 18.78
CA THR A 188 -12.67 21.98 19.91
C THR A 188 -11.68 21.41 20.91
N LEU A 189 -10.64 22.18 21.23
CA LEU A 189 -9.59 21.83 22.17
C LEU A 189 -9.60 22.88 23.30
N GLY A 190 -10.10 22.52 24.46
CA GLY A 190 -10.36 23.47 25.54
C GLY A 190 -11.32 24.56 25.09
N ALA A 191 -10.88 25.83 25.05
CA ALA A 191 -11.67 26.97 24.57
C ALA A 191 -11.40 27.31 23.08
N LEU A 192 -10.49 26.60 22.42
CA LEU A 192 -10.07 26.89 21.05
C LEU A 192 -10.78 25.99 20.06
N GLN A 193 -11.15 26.55 18.91
CA GLN A 193 -11.80 25.84 17.81
C GLN A 193 -10.91 25.80 16.58
N PHE A 194 -10.92 24.66 15.93
CA PHE A 194 -10.17 24.37 14.72
C PHE A 194 -11.07 23.67 13.72
N ARG A 195 -10.83 23.89 12.43
CA ARG A 195 -11.38 23.08 11.36
C ARG A 195 -10.31 22.16 10.81
N PHE A 196 -10.61 20.89 10.70
CA PHE A 196 -9.70 19.94 10.08
C PHE A 196 -9.93 19.91 8.56
N HIS A 197 -8.86 20.11 7.80
CA HIS A 197 -8.83 19.97 6.36
C HIS A 197 -7.96 18.76 6.03
N ALA A 198 -8.56 17.65 5.58
CA ALA A 198 -7.80 16.55 5.00
C ALA A 198 -7.15 17.02 3.68
N SER A 199 -5.94 16.56 3.38
CA SER A 199 -5.33 16.82 2.07
C SER A 199 -6.15 16.16 0.96
N GLU A 200 -6.02 16.63 -0.27
CA GLU A 200 -6.69 16.00 -1.42
C GLU A 200 -6.30 14.52 -1.54
N THR A 201 -5.03 14.20 -1.30
CA THR A 201 -4.53 12.81 -1.26
C THR A 201 -5.16 12.01 -0.13
N ALA A 202 -5.35 12.60 1.05
CA ALA A 202 -6.01 11.94 2.17
C ALA A 202 -7.53 11.85 1.99
N GLN A 203 -8.16 12.84 1.34
CA GLN A 203 -9.58 12.80 0.96
C GLN A 203 -9.83 11.69 -0.07
N LEU A 204 -8.98 11.59 -1.09
CA LEU A 204 -9.00 10.49 -2.06
C LEU A 204 -8.73 9.16 -1.36
N GLY A 205 -7.73 9.09 -0.46
CA GLY A 205 -7.40 7.88 0.30
C GLY A 205 -8.51 7.41 1.23
N SER A 206 -9.26 8.33 1.86
CA SER A 206 -10.39 8.00 2.75
C SER A 206 -11.62 7.46 2.01
N SER A 207 -11.67 7.60 0.71
CA SER A 207 -12.78 7.18 -0.13
C SER A 207 -12.39 6.19 -1.23
N LEU A 208 -11.14 5.71 -1.24
CA LEU A 208 -10.71 4.68 -2.19
C LEU A 208 -11.29 3.31 -1.84
N LEU A 209 -11.80 2.64 -2.87
CA LEU A 209 -12.27 1.27 -2.76
C LEU A 209 -11.08 0.30 -2.82
N ASN A 210 -10.86 -0.42 -1.73
CA ASN A 210 -9.88 -1.50 -1.65
C ASN A 210 -10.60 -2.84 -1.73
N VAL A 211 -10.13 -3.74 -2.58
CA VAL A 211 -10.76 -5.03 -2.84
C VAL A 211 -9.74 -6.14 -2.72
N GLN A 212 -10.08 -7.18 -1.97
CA GLN A 212 -9.41 -8.46 -1.94
C GLN A 212 -10.31 -9.50 -2.57
N SER A 213 -9.82 -10.26 -3.54
CA SER A 213 -10.59 -11.25 -4.29
C SER A 213 -9.84 -12.56 -4.53
N LEU A 214 -8.56 -12.62 -4.15
CA LEU A 214 -7.74 -13.82 -4.17
C LEU A 214 -7.91 -14.61 -2.86
N GLY A 215 -8.54 -15.76 -2.94
CA GLY A 215 -9.00 -16.53 -1.78
C GLY A 215 -10.34 -16.04 -1.25
N THR A 216 -10.36 -15.37 -0.11
CA THR A 216 -11.58 -14.76 0.47
C THR A 216 -11.86 -13.39 -0.15
N PHE A 217 -13.14 -13.13 -0.44
CA PHE A 217 -13.55 -11.80 -0.91
C PHE A 217 -13.80 -10.85 0.26
N GLN A 218 -13.16 -9.69 0.21
CA GLN A 218 -13.37 -8.57 1.14
C GLN A 218 -13.26 -7.26 0.38
N ALA A 219 -13.97 -6.23 0.82
CA ALA A 219 -13.88 -4.90 0.26
C ALA A 219 -14.19 -3.84 1.32
N ALA A 220 -13.48 -2.72 1.25
CA ALA A 220 -13.66 -1.58 2.14
C ALA A 220 -13.44 -0.26 1.41
N LEU A 221 -14.14 0.79 1.85
CA LEU A 221 -13.86 2.16 1.45
C LEU A 221 -12.94 2.82 2.48
N GLY A 222 -11.86 3.45 2.00
CA GLY A 222 -10.92 4.19 2.84
C GLY A 222 -10.19 3.37 3.91
N ALA A 223 -10.24 2.04 3.84
CA ALA A 223 -9.60 1.12 4.78
C ALA A 223 -9.03 -0.09 4.02
N PRO A 224 -8.05 -0.83 4.60
CA PRO A 224 -7.62 -2.09 4.02
C PRO A 224 -8.81 -3.04 3.79
N ALA A 225 -8.81 -3.77 2.68
CA ALA A 225 -9.93 -4.65 2.32
C ALA A 225 -10.25 -5.67 3.41
N GLU A 226 -9.23 -6.14 4.14
CA GLU A 226 -9.35 -7.12 5.24
C GLU A 226 -10.16 -6.61 6.43
N THR A 227 -10.28 -5.29 6.59
CA THR A 227 -11.06 -4.65 7.65
C THR A 227 -12.49 -4.33 7.23
N GLY A 228 -12.83 -4.59 5.96
CA GLY A 228 -14.12 -4.28 5.38
C GLY A 228 -15.25 -5.20 5.85
N ALA A 229 -16.46 -4.77 5.57
CA ALA A 229 -17.65 -5.55 5.86
C ALA A 229 -17.66 -6.90 5.10
N GLN A 230 -18.21 -7.92 5.73
CA GLN A 230 -18.47 -9.18 5.05
C GLN A 230 -19.69 -9.02 4.14
N PHE A 231 -19.46 -9.12 2.84
CA PHE A 231 -20.53 -9.12 1.87
C PHE A 231 -21.43 -10.36 2.03
N VAL A 232 -22.66 -10.16 2.44
CA VAL A 232 -23.63 -11.23 2.65
C VAL A 232 -24.23 -11.68 1.32
N THR A 233 -24.55 -10.72 0.42
CA THR A 233 -25.19 -10.99 -0.86
C THR A 233 -24.18 -11.49 -1.89
N LYS A 234 -24.25 -12.77 -2.25
CA LYS A 234 -23.32 -13.40 -3.21
C LYS A 234 -23.19 -12.60 -4.53
N LYS A 235 -24.32 -12.20 -5.15
CA LYS A 235 -24.31 -11.48 -6.42
C LYS A 235 -23.73 -10.07 -6.29
N ALA A 236 -23.90 -9.39 -5.14
CA ALA A 236 -23.28 -8.09 -4.87
C ALA A 236 -21.74 -8.22 -4.80
N ARG A 237 -21.25 -9.20 -4.06
CA ARG A 237 -19.85 -9.56 -3.97
C ARG A 237 -19.22 -9.83 -5.33
N TRP A 238 -19.87 -10.68 -6.13
CA TRP A 238 -19.36 -11.07 -7.43
C TRP A 238 -19.40 -9.94 -8.45
N LEU A 239 -20.47 -9.13 -8.43
CA LEU A 239 -20.55 -7.95 -9.31
C LEU A 239 -19.45 -6.95 -8.99
N LEU A 240 -19.24 -6.64 -7.70
CA LEU A 240 -18.17 -5.72 -7.29
C LEU A 240 -16.80 -6.25 -7.71
N ALA A 241 -16.54 -7.56 -7.49
CA ALA A 241 -15.29 -8.19 -7.91
C ALA A 241 -15.09 -8.16 -9.45
N ALA A 242 -16.14 -8.43 -10.23
CA ALA A 242 -16.09 -8.38 -11.69
C ALA A 242 -15.78 -6.97 -12.22
N LEU A 243 -16.38 -5.94 -11.61
CA LEU A 243 -16.11 -4.55 -11.95
C LEU A 243 -14.71 -4.13 -11.54
N ALA A 244 -14.24 -4.55 -10.35
CA ALA A 244 -12.89 -4.28 -9.86
C ALA A 244 -11.82 -4.96 -10.75
N ALA A 245 -12.03 -6.21 -11.18
CA ALA A 245 -11.12 -6.90 -12.09
C ALA A 245 -10.99 -6.22 -13.46
N SER A 246 -12.00 -5.46 -13.86
CA SER A 246 -11.99 -4.67 -15.09
C SER A 246 -11.20 -3.36 -14.99
N TRP A 247 -10.78 -2.97 -13.79
CA TRP A 247 -9.95 -1.82 -13.44
C TRP A 247 -10.29 -0.55 -14.21
N GLY A 248 -11.47 0.00 -13.93
CA GLY A 248 -11.91 1.25 -14.54
C GLY A 248 -12.37 1.16 -15.99
N THR A 249 -12.33 -0.01 -16.61
CA THR A 249 -12.90 -0.23 -17.95
C THR A 249 -14.37 -0.63 -17.81
N PRO A 250 -15.34 0.24 -18.17
CA PRO A 250 -16.74 -0.08 -18.05
C PRO A 250 -17.14 -1.28 -18.92
N LYS A 251 -17.97 -2.16 -18.38
CA LYS A 251 -18.52 -3.31 -19.07
C LYS A 251 -19.90 -2.98 -19.66
N PRO A 252 -20.25 -3.52 -20.83
CA PRO A 252 -21.62 -3.44 -21.34
C PRO A 252 -22.61 -4.03 -20.33
N VAL A 253 -23.71 -3.32 -20.10
CA VAL A 253 -24.76 -3.78 -19.18
C VAL A 253 -25.33 -5.13 -19.59
N GLU A 254 -25.45 -5.37 -20.91
CA GLU A 254 -25.92 -6.64 -21.46
C GLU A 254 -24.98 -7.80 -21.11
N THR A 255 -23.66 -7.60 -21.21
CA THR A 255 -22.67 -8.58 -20.79
C THR A 255 -22.77 -8.91 -19.30
N LEU A 256 -22.98 -7.90 -18.45
CA LEU A 256 -23.19 -8.14 -17.01
C LEU A 256 -24.50 -8.90 -16.76
N ILE A 257 -25.56 -8.60 -17.51
CA ILE A 257 -26.83 -9.34 -17.39
C ILE A 257 -26.64 -10.79 -17.80
N ASP A 258 -25.94 -11.06 -18.91
CA ASP A 258 -25.60 -12.42 -19.35
C ASP A 258 -24.79 -13.20 -18.32
N TRP A 259 -23.83 -12.55 -17.67
CA TRP A 259 -23.02 -13.19 -16.63
C TRP A 259 -23.80 -13.55 -15.37
N PHE A 260 -24.75 -12.72 -14.97
CA PHE A 260 -25.42 -12.86 -13.67
C PHE A 260 -26.85 -13.40 -13.76
N TRP A 261 -27.49 -13.28 -14.91
CA TRP A 261 -28.89 -13.67 -15.15
C TRP A 261 -29.16 -14.07 -16.62
N PRO A 262 -28.45 -15.09 -17.15
CA PRO A 262 -28.56 -15.49 -18.56
C PRO A 262 -29.96 -15.90 -18.97
N GLU A 263 -30.81 -16.28 -18.01
CA GLU A 263 -32.20 -16.70 -18.23
C GLU A 263 -33.23 -15.55 -18.26
N LEU A 264 -32.80 -14.33 -17.93
CA LEU A 264 -33.71 -13.20 -17.84
C LEU A 264 -33.72 -12.35 -19.11
N THR A 265 -34.86 -11.70 -19.36
CA THR A 265 -34.95 -10.62 -20.36
C THR A 265 -34.08 -9.42 -19.90
N ILE A 266 -33.58 -8.64 -20.86
CA ILE A 266 -32.76 -7.47 -20.62
C ILE A 266 -33.40 -6.49 -19.61
N ASP A 267 -34.72 -6.24 -19.73
CA ASP A 267 -35.43 -5.32 -18.82
C ASP A 267 -35.50 -5.83 -17.38
N ARG A 268 -35.68 -7.13 -17.20
CA ARG A 268 -35.65 -7.75 -15.85
C ARG A 268 -34.21 -7.77 -15.31
N GLY A 269 -33.23 -8.09 -16.16
CA GLY A 269 -31.82 -8.04 -15.82
C GLY A 269 -31.36 -6.65 -15.36
N ARG A 270 -31.81 -5.58 -16.05
CA ARG A 270 -31.52 -4.19 -15.67
C ARG A 270 -32.06 -3.83 -14.27
N ARG A 271 -33.29 -4.25 -13.96
CA ARG A 271 -33.89 -4.04 -12.63
C ARG A 271 -33.08 -4.78 -11.54
N ASN A 272 -32.72 -6.04 -11.80
CA ASN A 272 -31.92 -6.82 -10.87
C ASN A 272 -30.54 -6.22 -10.67
N LEU A 273 -29.87 -5.77 -11.73
CA LEU A 273 -28.59 -5.10 -11.67
C LEU A 273 -28.66 -3.83 -10.80
N SER A 274 -29.71 -3.00 -10.98
CA SER A 274 -29.90 -1.81 -10.15
C SER A 274 -30.12 -2.15 -8.67
N ASN A 275 -30.86 -3.23 -8.36
CA ASN A 275 -31.05 -3.70 -6.99
C ASN A 275 -29.73 -4.17 -6.37
N ILE A 276 -28.89 -4.90 -7.12
CA ILE A 276 -27.60 -5.37 -6.64
C ILE A 276 -26.62 -4.21 -6.43
N ILE A 277 -26.64 -3.19 -7.29
CA ILE A 277 -25.86 -1.96 -7.08
C ILE A 277 -26.25 -1.29 -5.76
N GLY A 278 -27.55 -1.21 -5.46
CA GLY A 278 -28.03 -0.72 -4.17
C GLY A 278 -27.50 -1.53 -2.99
N ARG A 279 -27.47 -2.88 -3.13
CA ARG A 279 -26.89 -3.77 -2.10
C ARG A 279 -25.39 -3.57 -1.90
N ILE A 280 -24.63 -3.36 -2.98
CA ILE A 280 -23.19 -3.05 -2.87
C ILE A 280 -23.00 -1.79 -2.03
N ARG A 281 -23.80 -0.74 -2.26
CA ARG A 281 -23.74 0.50 -1.48
C ARG A 281 -24.01 0.25 0.01
N GLU A 282 -25.09 -0.50 0.30
CA GLU A 282 -25.49 -0.83 1.68
C GLU A 282 -24.38 -1.64 2.38
N GLU A 283 -23.83 -2.66 1.72
CA GLU A 283 -22.78 -3.53 2.28
C GLU A 283 -21.40 -2.84 2.40
N LEU A 284 -21.14 -1.79 1.59
CA LEU A 284 -19.99 -0.91 1.76
C LEU A 284 -20.21 0.20 2.80
N GLU A 285 -21.43 0.31 3.36
CA GLU A 285 -21.81 1.40 4.29
C GLU A 285 -21.53 2.80 3.72
N CYS A 286 -21.71 2.95 2.40
CA CYS A 286 -21.32 4.13 1.66
C CYS A 286 -22.49 5.14 1.54
N ASP A 287 -22.17 6.44 1.75
CA ASP A 287 -23.12 7.52 1.49
C ASP A 287 -23.57 7.50 0.03
N PRO A 288 -24.88 7.74 -0.27
CA PRO A 288 -25.37 7.72 -1.64
C PRO A 288 -24.60 8.62 -2.61
N THR A 289 -24.23 9.83 -2.19
CA THR A 289 -23.52 10.80 -3.04
C THR A 289 -22.10 10.33 -3.32
N ASP A 290 -21.42 9.80 -2.31
CA ASP A 290 -20.07 9.26 -2.44
C ASP A 290 -20.05 8.00 -3.31
N PHE A 291 -21.06 7.13 -3.15
CA PHE A 291 -21.20 5.92 -3.93
C PHE A 291 -21.41 6.20 -5.44
N GLU A 292 -22.16 7.25 -5.81
CA GLU A 292 -22.34 7.62 -7.21
C GLU A 292 -21.02 8.05 -7.86
N THR A 293 -20.09 8.64 -7.11
CA THR A 293 -18.74 8.99 -7.62
C THR A 293 -17.84 7.78 -7.82
N LEU A 294 -18.16 6.66 -7.13
CA LEU A 294 -17.44 5.39 -7.28
C LEU A 294 -17.77 4.70 -8.62
N LEU A 295 -18.91 5.02 -9.21
CA LEU A 295 -19.42 4.35 -10.41
C LEU A 295 -19.20 5.18 -11.68
N LEU A 296 -18.76 4.51 -12.74
CA LEU A 296 -18.90 4.99 -14.13
C LEU A 296 -20.13 4.32 -14.74
N ARG A 297 -21.23 5.08 -14.84
CA ARG A 297 -22.51 4.55 -15.30
C ARG A 297 -23.06 5.34 -16.48
N THR A 298 -23.40 4.60 -17.54
CA THR A 298 -24.20 5.08 -18.68
C THR A 298 -25.42 4.17 -18.88
N PRO A 299 -26.35 4.50 -19.77
CA PRO A 299 -27.46 3.59 -20.09
C PRO A 299 -27.01 2.21 -20.63
N SER A 300 -25.83 2.13 -21.22
CA SER A 300 -25.28 0.91 -21.85
C SER A 300 -24.08 0.29 -21.15
N THR A 301 -23.43 0.99 -20.21
CA THR A 301 -22.21 0.49 -19.56
C THR A 301 -22.23 0.75 -18.05
N LEU A 302 -21.51 -0.11 -17.32
CA LEU A 302 -21.24 0.03 -15.89
C LEU A 302 -19.79 -0.32 -15.58
N GLY A 303 -19.14 0.48 -14.76
CA GLY A 303 -17.77 0.28 -14.30
C GLY A 303 -17.52 0.96 -12.97
N LEU A 304 -16.33 0.76 -12.41
CA LEU A 304 -15.84 1.53 -11.28
C LEU A 304 -14.97 2.69 -11.78
N ASN A 305 -15.05 3.82 -11.10
CA ASN A 305 -14.24 4.99 -11.39
C ASN A 305 -12.76 4.69 -11.01
N PRO A 306 -11.80 4.71 -11.95
CA PRO A 306 -10.41 4.40 -11.68
C PRO A 306 -9.77 5.35 -10.65
N GLU A 307 -10.22 6.60 -10.56
CA GLU A 307 -9.75 7.58 -9.57
C GLU A 307 -10.19 7.23 -8.14
N ARG A 308 -11.19 6.36 -8.00
CA ARG A 308 -11.73 5.90 -6.73
C ARG A 308 -11.32 4.46 -6.38
N LEU A 309 -10.44 3.85 -7.18
CA LEU A 309 -9.88 2.51 -6.93
C LEU A 309 -8.55 2.64 -6.19
N GLY A 310 -8.48 2.02 -5.02
CA GLY A 310 -7.28 1.89 -4.21
C GLY A 310 -6.48 0.64 -4.58
N THR A 311 -6.51 -0.38 -3.75
CA THR A 311 -5.81 -1.64 -3.99
C THR A 311 -6.77 -2.74 -4.44
N HIS A 312 -6.32 -3.58 -5.37
CA HIS A 312 -7.01 -4.79 -5.74
C HIS A 312 -5.99 -5.90 -6.01
N ASP A 313 -5.95 -6.89 -5.12
CA ASP A 313 -4.98 -7.98 -5.15
C ASP A 313 -4.90 -8.70 -6.51
N TYR A 314 -6.05 -9.02 -7.13
CA TYR A 314 -6.11 -9.62 -8.46
C TYR A 314 -5.37 -8.78 -9.52
N ASN A 315 -5.59 -7.47 -9.55
CA ASN A 315 -4.97 -6.60 -10.55
C ASN A 315 -3.48 -6.40 -10.28
N GLU A 316 -3.07 -6.32 -9.01
CA GLU A 316 -1.65 -6.22 -8.66
C GLU A 316 -0.90 -7.51 -9.03
N VAL A 317 -1.46 -8.69 -8.72
CA VAL A 317 -0.89 -9.96 -9.16
C VAL A 317 -0.83 -10.05 -10.68
N ARG A 318 -1.90 -9.66 -11.37
CA ARG A 318 -1.93 -9.64 -12.84
C ARG A 318 -0.86 -8.74 -13.44
N LYS A 319 -0.63 -7.54 -12.89
CA LYS A 319 0.45 -6.64 -13.34
C LYS A 319 1.83 -7.30 -13.20
N LEU A 320 2.07 -8.01 -12.09
CA LEU A 320 3.33 -8.70 -11.85
C LEU A 320 3.55 -9.90 -12.78
N THR A 321 2.47 -10.54 -13.25
CA THR A 321 2.55 -11.86 -13.91
C THR A 321 2.15 -11.86 -15.37
N GLN A 322 1.50 -10.82 -15.90
CA GLN A 322 1.01 -10.78 -17.29
C GLN A 322 2.08 -11.00 -18.35
N ALA A 323 3.33 -10.61 -18.07
CA ALA A 323 4.46 -10.82 -18.97
C ALA A 323 5.04 -12.24 -18.91
N ARG A 324 4.62 -13.06 -17.93
CA ARG A 324 5.14 -14.42 -17.66
C ARG A 324 6.67 -14.48 -17.59
N SER A 325 7.29 -13.38 -17.15
CA SER A 325 8.73 -13.24 -17.00
C SER A 325 9.16 -13.40 -15.55
N ALA A 326 10.45 -13.68 -15.35
CA ALA A 326 11.02 -13.82 -14.00
C ALA A 326 10.91 -12.52 -13.19
N LEU A 327 10.54 -12.64 -11.93
CA LEU A 327 10.70 -11.59 -10.95
C LEU A 327 12.15 -11.59 -10.45
N THR A 328 12.86 -10.50 -10.71
CA THR A 328 14.31 -10.43 -10.51
C THR A 328 14.74 -9.89 -9.14
N SER A 329 13.78 -9.54 -8.28
CA SER A 329 14.06 -9.09 -6.93
C SER A 329 13.28 -9.89 -5.88
N THR A 330 13.90 -10.12 -4.74
CA THR A 330 13.26 -10.77 -3.58
C THR A 330 11.99 -10.02 -3.15
N ALA A 331 12.03 -8.68 -3.17
CA ALA A 331 10.88 -7.86 -2.77
C ALA A 331 9.66 -8.07 -3.68
N THR A 332 9.86 -8.21 -5.02
CA THR A 332 8.76 -8.49 -5.94
C THR A 332 8.23 -9.91 -5.81
N LEU A 333 9.09 -10.88 -5.52
CA LEU A 333 8.66 -12.25 -5.21
C LEU A 333 7.84 -12.27 -3.90
N GLU A 334 8.30 -11.61 -2.86
CA GLU A 334 7.56 -11.50 -1.59
C GLU A 334 6.21 -10.82 -1.77
N MET A 335 6.15 -9.77 -2.58
CA MET A 335 4.89 -9.10 -2.93
C MET A 335 3.92 -10.07 -3.62
N LEU A 336 4.39 -10.83 -4.63
CA LEU A 336 3.55 -11.83 -5.31
C LEU A 336 3.04 -12.89 -4.33
N LEU A 337 3.93 -13.46 -3.51
CA LEU A 337 3.59 -14.50 -2.53
C LEU A 337 2.60 -13.99 -1.45
N GLY A 338 2.74 -12.74 -1.03
CA GLY A 338 1.85 -12.10 -0.06
C GLY A 338 0.46 -11.77 -0.63
N LEU A 339 0.40 -11.35 -1.90
CA LEU A 339 -0.86 -11.00 -2.58
C LEU A 339 -1.64 -12.24 -3.04
N TYR A 340 -0.94 -13.25 -3.60
CA TYR A 340 -1.60 -14.44 -4.13
C TYR A 340 -1.90 -15.46 -3.01
N ARG A 341 -2.99 -15.21 -2.27
CA ARG A 341 -3.43 -16.03 -1.12
C ARG A 341 -4.28 -17.23 -1.52
N GLY A 342 -4.71 -17.29 -2.77
CA GLY A 342 -5.53 -18.38 -3.31
C GLY A 342 -6.16 -18.02 -4.65
N PRO A 343 -6.98 -18.90 -5.22
CA PRO A 343 -7.64 -18.67 -6.50
C PRO A 343 -8.57 -17.45 -6.49
N TYR A 344 -8.74 -16.80 -7.63
CA TYR A 344 -9.71 -15.71 -7.79
C TYR A 344 -11.13 -16.23 -7.56
N LEU A 345 -11.86 -15.65 -6.60
CA LEU A 345 -13.24 -15.97 -6.25
C LEU A 345 -13.54 -17.48 -6.25
N PRO A 346 -12.91 -18.30 -5.39
CA PRO A 346 -13.04 -19.77 -5.46
C PRO A 346 -14.48 -20.27 -5.32
N ALA A 347 -15.34 -19.53 -4.64
CA ALA A 347 -16.76 -19.85 -4.46
C ALA A 347 -17.67 -19.41 -5.61
N CYS A 348 -17.14 -18.70 -6.62
CA CYS A 348 -17.88 -18.28 -7.81
C CYS A 348 -17.70 -19.31 -8.93
N LEU A 349 -18.78 -20.02 -9.27
CA LEU A 349 -18.76 -21.06 -10.28
C LEU A 349 -19.16 -20.57 -11.68
N GLU A 350 -19.46 -19.28 -11.83
CA GLU A 350 -19.81 -18.66 -13.10
C GLU A 350 -18.63 -18.67 -14.08
N ASP A 351 -18.89 -18.91 -15.36
CA ASP A 351 -17.86 -19.07 -16.39
C ASP A 351 -16.92 -17.85 -16.50
N TRP A 352 -17.46 -16.62 -16.35
CA TRP A 352 -16.62 -15.43 -16.40
C TRP A 352 -15.56 -15.40 -15.29
N ALA A 353 -15.90 -15.88 -14.08
CA ALA A 353 -14.96 -15.95 -12.96
C ALA A 353 -13.97 -17.12 -13.12
N ALA A 354 -14.46 -18.25 -13.63
CA ALA A 354 -13.61 -19.41 -13.95
C ALA A 354 -12.53 -19.05 -14.98
N ASN A 355 -12.90 -18.34 -16.05
CA ASN A 355 -11.96 -17.88 -17.08
C ASN A 355 -10.88 -16.93 -16.53
N LEU A 356 -11.28 -15.94 -15.70
CA LEU A 356 -10.32 -15.01 -15.06
C LEU A 356 -9.38 -15.74 -14.10
N ARG A 357 -9.92 -16.69 -13.33
CA ARG A 357 -9.17 -17.54 -12.39
C ARG A 357 -8.12 -18.35 -13.13
N GLN A 358 -8.53 -19.13 -14.13
CA GLN A 358 -7.64 -19.98 -14.90
C GLN A 358 -6.54 -19.18 -15.62
N SER A 359 -6.90 -18.05 -16.22
CA SER A 359 -5.91 -17.17 -16.87
C SER A 359 -4.87 -16.67 -15.88
N LEU A 360 -5.29 -16.22 -14.69
CA LEU A 360 -4.38 -15.72 -13.68
C LEU A 360 -3.48 -16.84 -13.12
N GLU A 361 -4.04 -18.02 -12.85
CA GLU A 361 -3.28 -19.19 -12.37
C GLU A 361 -2.16 -19.59 -13.33
N LEU A 362 -2.45 -19.60 -14.63
CA LEU A 362 -1.45 -19.88 -15.67
C LEU A 362 -0.35 -18.82 -15.71
N ASP A 363 -0.72 -17.54 -15.59
CA ASP A 363 0.24 -16.43 -15.59
C ASP A 363 1.14 -16.47 -14.35
N VAL A 364 0.54 -16.73 -13.18
CA VAL A 364 1.26 -16.88 -11.90
C VAL A 364 2.21 -18.07 -11.96
N LEU A 365 1.74 -19.23 -12.40
CA LEU A 365 2.56 -20.44 -12.50
C LEU A 365 3.76 -20.20 -13.42
N ALA A 366 3.54 -19.68 -14.63
CA ALA A 366 4.61 -19.40 -15.58
C ALA A 366 5.64 -18.41 -15.01
N THR A 367 5.17 -17.36 -14.30
CA THR A 367 6.04 -16.38 -13.66
C THR A 367 6.86 -16.99 -12.53
N LEU A 368 6.26 -17.84 -11.70
CA LEU A 368 6.97 -18.52 -10.61
C LEU A 368 8.04 -19.47 -11.12
N LEU A 369 7.76 -20.24 -12.17
CA LEU A 369 8.74 -21.12 -12.82
C LEU A 369 9.91 -20.32 -13.41
N ALA A 370 9.64 -19.24 -14.11
CA ALA A 370 10.67 -18.35 -14.64
C ALA A 370 11.50 -17.72 -13.49
N THR A 371 10.86 -17.34 -12.40
CA THR A 371 11.49 -16.76 -11.21
C THR A 371 12.39 -17.78 -10.51
N ALA A 372 11.92 -19.01 -10.34
CA ALA A 372 12.72 -20.09 -9.75
C ALA A 372 14.00 -20.35 -10.56
N ARG A 373 13.90 -20.42 -11.91
CA ARG A 373 15.08 -20.55 -12.78
C ARG A 373 16.03 -19.36 -12.65
N TYR A 374 15.49 -18.14 -12.61
CA TYR A 374 16.31 -16.95 -12.48
C TYR A 374 17.13 -16.95 -11.19
N PHE A 375 16.51 -17.17 -10.03
CA PHE A 375 17.21 -17.20 -8.75
C PHE A 375 18.19 -18.38 -8.66
N GLN A 376 17.84 -19.53 -9.22
CA GLN A 376 18.76 -20.66 -9.31
C GLN A 376 20.03 -20.32 -10.11
N ALA A 377 19.89 -19.64 -11.24
CA ALA A 377 21.02 -19.18 -12.04
C ALA A 377 21.91 -18.15 -11.31
N GLN A 378 21.33 -17.40 -10.36
CA GLN A 378 22.05 -16.47 -9.49
C GLN A 378 22.63 -17.16 -8.23
N SER A 379 22.45 -18.47 -8.07
CA SER A 379 22.81 -19.23 -6.86
C SER A 379 22.05 -18.79 -5.59
N ASP A 380 20.93 -18.10 -5.76
CA ASP A 380 20.01 -17.75 -4.68
C ASP A 380 18.97 -18.88 -4.54
N PHE A 381 19.41 -19.97 -3.93
CA PHE A 381 18.59 -21.18 -3.80
C PHE A 381 17.39 -20.99 -2.88
N GLU A 382 17.47 -20.07 -1.92
CA GLU A 382 16.36 -19.79 -1.01
C GLU A 382 15.16 -19.20 -1.76
N ASN A 383 15.35 -18.16 -2.56
CA ASN A 383 14.28 -17.57 -3.35
C ASN A 383 13.83 -18.50 -4.49
N SER A 384 14.74 -19.30 -5.07
CA SER A 384 14.38 -20.34 -6.04
C SER A 384 13.44 -21.37 -5.42
N ILE A 385 13.73 -21.84 -4.20
CA ILE A 385 12.89 -22.79 -3.46
C ILE A 385 11.52 -22.20 -3.17
N ARG A 386 11.46 -20.96 -2.65
CA ARG A 386 10.18 -20.28 -2.35
C ARG A 386 9.28 -20.16 -3.58
N ALA A 387 9.85 -19.78 -4.73
CA ALA A 387 9.10 -19.67 -5.98
C ALA A 387 8.65 -21.06 -6.47
N GLY A 388 9.52 -22.06 -6.42
CA GLY A 388 9.21 -23.43 -6.83
C GLY A 388 8.18 -24.11 -5.93
N GLU A 389 8.24 -23.93 -4.62
CA GLU A 389 7.24 -24.43 -3.66
C GLU A 389 5.86 -23.86 -3.97
N LYS A 390 5.78 -22.55 -4.22
CA LYS A 390 4.51 -21.91 -4.60
C LYS A 390 4.00 -22.40 -5.95
N ALA A 391 4.88 -22.63 -6.93
CA ALA A 391 4.50 -23.21 -8.21
C ALA A 391 3.93 -24.64 -8.06
N LEU A 392 4.56 -25.46 -7.23
CA LEU A 392 4.10 -26.84 -6.97
C LEU A 392 2.82 -26.89 -6.11
N GLU A 393 2.59 -25.84 -5.28
CA GLU A 393 1.32 -25.66 -4.56
C GLU A 393 0.15 -25.37 -5.52
N LEU A 394 0.41 -24.59 -6.59
CA LEU A 394 -0.59 -24.27 -7.62
C LEU A 394 -0.89 -25.46 -8.53
N ASP A 395 0.12 -26.19 -8.90
CA ASP A 395 0.01 -27.39 -9.75
C ASP A 395 0.86 -28.51 -9.15
N VAL A 396 0.22 -29.35 -8.36
CA VAL A 396 0.86 -30.44 -7.60
C VAL A 396 1.46 -31.54 -8.46
N LEU A 397 1.08 -31.60 -9.74
CA LEU A 397 1.61 -32.54 -10.72
C LEU A 397 2.61 -31.89 -11.67
N ASN A 398 2.98 -30.63 -11.46
CA ASN A 398 3.92 -29.92 -12.32
C ASN A 398 5.34 -30.46 -12.17
N GLU A 399 5.77 -31.27 -13.13
CA GLU A 399 7.10 -31.88 -13.10
C GLU A 399 8.24 -30.88 -13.24
N GLU A 400 8.02 -29.75 -13.92
CA GLU A 400 9.01 -28.72 -14.05
C GLU A 400 9.25 -27.98 -12.71
N ALA A 401 8.18 -27.63 -11.99
CA ALA A 401 8.28 -27.07 -10.66
C ALA A 401 9.03 -28.01 -9.72
N LEU A 402 8.71 -29.30 -9.78
CA LEU A 402 9.38 -30.31 -8.98
C LEU A 402 10.86 -30.43 -9.32
N ALA A 403 11.22 -30.46 -10.63
CA ALA A 403 12.60 -30.53 -11.06
C ALA A 403 13.42 -29.35 -10.55
N LEU A 404 12.91 -28.12 -10.69
CA LEU A 404 13.54 -26.91 -10.18
C LEU A 404 13.75 -26.95 -8.65
N LEU A 405 12.74 -27.42 -7.92
CA LEU A 405 12.84 -27.58 -6.46
C LEU A 405 13.87 -28.61 -6.07
N MET A 406 13.90 -29.78 -6.73
CA MET A 406 14.87 -30.82 -6.45
C MET A 406 16.29 -30.32 -6.70
N GLU A 407 16.53 -29.65 -7.82
CA GLU A 407 17.83 -29.07 -8.14
C GLU A 407 18.25 -28.00 -7.13
N ALA A 408 17.34 -27.09 -6.78
CA ALA A 408 17.61 -26.06 -5.77
C ALA A 408 17.96 -26.65 -4.41
N TRP A 409 17.24 -27.69 -3.94
CA TRP A 409 17.56 -28.37 -2.69
C TRP A 409 18.89 -29.12 -2.72
N MET A 410 19.22 -29.77 -3.86
CA MET A 410 20.52 -30.44 -4.02
C MET A 410 21.66 -29.43 -3.99
N GLN A 411 21.55 -28.31 -4.71
CA GLN A 411 22.56 -27.24 -4.76
C GLN A 411 22.69 -26.50 -3.41
N ASN A 412 21.60 -26.46 -2.64
CA ASN A 412 21.61 -25.91 -1.26
C ASN A 412 22.13 -26.92 -0.21
N GLY A 413 22.73 -28.06 -0.66
CA GLY A 413 23.33 -29.07 0.23
C GLY A 413 22.34 -29.90 1.02
N ARG A 414 21.08 -30.04 0.56
CA ARG A 414 20.03 -30.81 1.24
C ARG A 414 19.35 -31.82 0.28
N PRO A 415 20.12 -32.77 -0.29
CA PRO A 415 19.58 -33.74 -1.26
C PRO A 415 18.47 -34.63 -0.68
N GLU A 416 18.45 -34.87 0.65
CA GLU A 416 17.41 -35.62 1.33
C GLU A 416 16.00 -34.99 1.17
N ARG A 417 15.93 -33.65 1.07
CA ARG A 417 14.66 -32.97 0.80
C ARG A 417 14.19 -33.19 -0.65
N ALA A 418 15.13 -33.16 -1.61
CA ALA A 418 14.82 -33.44 -3.00
C ALA A 418 14.26 -34.88 -3.17
N LEU A 419 14.87 -35.87 -2.51
CA LEU A 419 14.40 -37.27 -2.54
C LEU A 419 12.99 -37.39 -1.95
N LYS A 420 12.72 -36.78 -0.80
CA LYS A 420 11.40 -36.79 -0.18
C LYS A 420 10.32 -36.13 -1.04
N LEU A 421 10.65 -35.05 -1.74
CA LEU A 421 9.75 -34.38 -2.69
C LEU A 421 9.40 -35.30 -3.84
N TYR A 422 10.40 -35.97 -4.44
CA TYR A 422 10.20 -36.93 -5.53
C TYR A 422 9.31 -38.08 -5.11
N GLU A 423 9.55 -38.69 -3.96
CA GLU A 423 8.71 -39.80 -3.42
C GLU A 423 7.25 -39.36 -3.20
N GLY A 424 7.06 -38.14 -2.72
CA GLY A 424 5.73 -37.55 -2.53
C GLY A 424 5.00 -37.35 -3.85
N HIS A 425 5.71 -36.90 -4.88
CA HIS A 425 5.18 -36.68 -6.23
C HIS A 425 4.88 -38.00 -6.93
N LEU A 426 5.78 -38.98 -6.83
CA LEU A 426 5.56 -40.30 -7.40
C LEU A 426 4.28 -40.95 -6.87
N ARG A 427 4.01 -40.87 -5.59
CA ARG A 427 2.75 -41.37 -4.98
C ARG A 427 1.52 -40.71 -5.58
N ARG A 428 1.58 -39.37 -5.88
CA ARG A 428 0.48 -38.64 -6.51
C ARG A 428 0.27 -39.08 -7.96
N LEU A 429 1.37 -39.19 -8.74
CA LEU A 429 1.31 -39.69 -10.12
C LEU A 429 0.68 -41.09 -10.16
N GLN A 430 1.12 -41.98 -9.28
CA GLN A 430 0.57 -43.34 -9.20
C GLN A 430 -0.92 -43.39 -8.87
N ALA A 431 -1.40 -42.48 -8.02
CA ALA A 431 -2.82 -42.34 -7.69
C ALA A 431 -3.66 -41.95 -8.91
N GLU A 432 -3.08 -41.19 -9.84
CA GLU A 432 -3.70 -40.74 -11.09
C GLU A 432 -3.40 -41.70 -12.28
N GLY A 433 -2.69 -42.78 -12.02
CA GLY A 433 -2.29 -43.74 -13.08
C GLY A 433 -1.25 -43.21 -14.06
N LEU A 434 -0.45 -42.22 -13.62
CA LEU A 434 0.60 -41.59 -14.41
C LEU A 434 1.99 -42.08 -14.01
N GLU A 435 2.94 -41.95 -14.93
CA GLU A 435 4.36 -42.27 -14.71
C GLU A 435 5.18 -40.97 -14.73
N PRO A 436 6.28 -40.87 -13.94
CA PRO A 436 7.15 -39.72 -13.96
C PRO A 436 7.91 -39.59 -15.27
N GLY A 437 8.12 -38.37 -15.73
CA GLY A 437 8.94 -38.05 -16.88
C GLY A 437 10.40 -38.49 -16.71
N MET A 438 11.05 -38.84 -17.78
CA MET A 438 12.45 -39.36 -17.78
C MET A 438 13.44 -38.37 -17.18
N ASP A 439 13.22 -37.08 -17.28
CA ASP A 439 14.10 -36.04 -16.72
C ASP A 439 14.03 -36.02 -15.19
N LEU A 440 12.85 -36.21 -14.62
CA LEU A 440 12.69 -36.37 -13.17
C LEU A 440 13.34 -37.66 -12.64
N VAL A 441 13.22 -38.74 -13.37
CA VAL A 441 13.88 -40.03 -13.03
C VAL A 441 15.40 -39.85 -13.02
N ARG A 442 15.96 -39.16 -14.01
CA ARG A 442 17.41 -38.86 -14.06
C ARG A 442 17.84 -37.99 -12.89
N LEU A 443 17.02 -36.97 -12.55
CA LEU A 443 17.29 -36.06 -11.43
C LEU A 443 17.26 -36.82 -10.11
N HIS A 444 16.30 -37.71 -9.93
CA HIS A 444 16.22 -38.58 -8.75
C HIS A 444 17.49 -39.45 -8.59
N LEU A 445 17.96 -40.07 -9.67
CA LEU A 445 19.21 -40.83 -9.63
C LEU A 445 20.41 -39.97 -9.25
N ARG A 446 20.48 -38.72 -9.73
CA ARG A 446 21.53 -37.78 -9.31
C ARG A 446 21.43 -37.46 -7.84
N ALA A 447 20.22 -37.23 -7.32
CA ALA A 447 19.99 -36.90 -5.91
C ALA A 447 20.39 -38.05 -4.96
N THR A 448 20.28 -39.31 -5.41
CA THR A 448 20.72 -40.49 -4.61
C THR A 448 22.23 -40.67 -4.57
N MET A 449 22.98 -40.01 -5.46
CA MET A 449 24.44 -40.08 -5.52
C MET A 449 25.15 -38.90 -4.79
N CYS A 450 24.39 -37.89 -4.37
CA CYS A 450 24.86 -36.75 -3.59
C CYS A 450 24.81 -37.02 -2.11
#